data_041901265da147e7ce04c9dcba4b01f9
#
_entry.id   041901265da147e7ce04c9dcba4b01f9
#
_cell.length_a   1.000
_cell.length_b   1.000
_cell.length_c   1.000
_cell.angle_alpha   90.00
_cell.angle_beta   90.00
_cell.angle_gamma   90.00
#
_symmetry.space_group_name_H-M   'P 1'
#
loop_
_entity.id
_entity.type
_entity.pdbx_description
1 polymer ?
#
loop_
_entity_poly.entity_id
_entity_poly.type
_entity_poly.pdbx_seq_one_letter_code
_entity_poly.pdbx_strand_id
1 'polypeptide(L)'
;AEKMGVNLITVGHDLDGEANAMGLGQALTDGLIMGSYRLQHFKSKNKKISLERIRLVCEGEFKKGVLRGFVLGEANCLARRLQDTPANRMRPCDLVKEARAISVSSDQVKLKVFDEKAMGRMKMGSLLSVSRGSQEPAYLIHLAYRPKTKSRSKVCFVGKGLTFDAGGISLKPSAKMHEMKYDMSGGAAVLGAMAAVAQLKPKVEVHVLVPASENLPDGKANKPGDLVTAMNGLTIEILNTDAEGRLILADALVYAERAIKPNSMIDLATLTGAVVVGLGHEYSGAMGNDATLMEALVAAGKCCG
;
A
#
# COMPACT_ATOMS: atom_id res chain seq x y z
N ALA A 1 20.78 20.35 6.47
CA ALA A 1 22.03 19.60 6.23
C ALA A 1 22.41 19.58 4.73
N GLU A 2 21.55 19.05 3.86
CA GLU A 2 21.84 19.00 2.41
C GLU A 2 22.12 20.37 1.80
N LYS A 3 21.38 21.42 2.19
CA LYS A 3 21.61 22.80 1.73
C LYS A 3 22.92 23.40 2.24
N MET A 4 23.47 22.87 3.33
CA MET A 4 24.70 23.33 3.96
C MET A 4 25.93 22.48 3.59
N GLY A 5 25.77 21.45 2.75
CA GLY A 5 26.87 20.55 2.37
C GLY A 5 27.38 19.65 3.50
N VAL A 6 26.58 19.41 4.52
CA VAL A 6 26.95 18.57 5.69
C VAL A 6 26.74 17.11 5.34
N ASN A 7 27.79 16.29 5.46
CA ASN A 7 27.73 14.85 5.15
C ASN A 7 27.53 13.93 6.37
N LEU A 8 27.63 14.47 7.58
CA LEU A 8 27.41 13.75 8.85
C LEU A 8 26.69 14.66 9.84
N ILE A 9 25.61 14.17 10.42
CA ILE A 9 24.95 14.77 11.58
C ILE A 9 25.03 13.79 12.74
N THR A 10 25.42 14.28 13.91
CA THR A 10 25.34 13.54 15.17
C THR A 10 24.31 14.23 16.04
N VAL A 11 23.31 13.49 16.48
CA VAL A 11 22.29 13.95 17.44
C VAL A 11 22.47 13.13 18.70
N GLY A 12 22.81 13.80 19.81
CA GLY A 12 22.82 13.23 21.16
C GLY A 12 21.76 13.90 21.97
N HIS A 13 20.98 13.14 22.69
CA HIS A 13 19.98 13.68 23.62
C HIS A 13 19.82 12.74 24.80
N ASP A 14 19.86 13.32 25.99
CA ASP A 14 19.47 12.66 27.23
C ASP A 14 17.98 12.93 27.46
N LEU A 15 17.17 12.02 26.93
CA LEU A 15 15.70 12.07 27.08
C LEU A 15 15.18 10.97 28.01
N ASP A 16 16.09 10.26 28.72
CA ASP A 16 15.70 9.28 29.71
C ASP A 16 15.11 9.99 30.94
N GLY A 17 13.80 10.09 30.98
CA GLY A 17 13.02 10.84 31.98
C GLY A 17 11.86 11.61 31.39
N GLU A 18 11.85 11.81 30.08
CA GLU A 18 10.72 12.40 29.35
C GLU A 18 9.55 11.42 29.29
N ALA A 19 8.35 11.90 29.64
CA ALA A 19 7.12 11.08 29.66
C ALA A 19 6.78 10.40 28.31
N ASN A 20 7.39 10.82 27.20
CA ASN A 20 7.18 10.26 25.86
C ASN A 20 8.49 10.02 25.09
N ALA A 21 9.55 9.59 25.76
CA ALA A 21 10.87 9.37 25.13
C ALA A 21 10.80 8.42 23.92
N MET A 22 10.00 7.35 24.01
CA MET A 22 9.81 6.41 22.90
C MET A 22 9.14 7.08 21.69
N GLY A 23 8.10 7.88 21.89
CA GLY A 23 7.42 8.60 20.82
C GLY A 23 8.32 9.61 20.12
N LEU A 24 9.13 10.35 20.88
CA LEU A 24 10.10 11.31 20.36
C LEU A 24 11.19 10.61 19.53
N GLY A 25 11.74 9.49 20.01
CA GLY A 25 12.72 8.70 19.25
C GLY A 25 12.15 8.18 17.93
N GLN A 26 10.89 7.71 17.94
CA GLN A 26 10.19 7.27 16.73
C GLN A 26 9.99 8.42 15.75
N ALA A 27 9.41 9.53 16.18
CA ALA A 27 9.11 10.68 15.32
C ALA A 27 10.38 11.30 14.71
N LEU A 28 11.45 11.44 15.50
CA LEU A 28 12.73 11.94 15.01
C LEU A 28 13.28 11.04 13.89
N THR A 29 13.31 9.73 14.11
CA THR A 29 13.94 8.79 13.16
C THR A 29 13.10 8.65 11.91
N ASP A 30 11.79 8.52 12.05
CA ASP A 30 10.85 8.46 10.92
C ASP A 30 10.96 9.73 10.06
N GLY A 31 10.94 10.91 10.68
CA GLY A 31 11.11 12.18 9.98
C GLY A 31 12.46 12.32 9.26
N LEU A 32 13.56 11.85 9.85
CA LEU A 32 14.89 11.85 9.22
C LEU A 32 14.92 10.95 7.97
N ILE A 33 14.35 9.75 8.04
CA ILE A 33 14.31 8.80 6.93
C ILE A 33 13.39 9.32 5.84
N MET A 34 12.16 9.70 6.16
CA MET A 34 11.21 10.22 5.18
C MET A 34 11.67 11.52 4.54
N GLY A 35 12.31 12.40 5.32
CA GLY A 35 12.89 13.66 4.82
C GLY A 35 14.09 13.46 3.89
N SER A 36 14.81 12.34 4.02
CA SER A 36 15.95 11.98 3.16
C SER A 36 15.51 11.25 1.88
N TYR A 37 14.27 10.80 1.79
CA TYR A 37 13.77 10.06 0.62
C TYR A 37 13.92 10.85 -0.67
N ARG A 38 14.46 10.21 -1.71
CA ARG A 38 14.60 10.75 -3.08
C ARG A 38 14.45 9.62 -4.09
N LEU A 39 13.58 9.80 -5.09
CA LEU A 39 13.54 8.92 -6.24
C LEU A 39 14.61 9.36 -7.26
N GLN A 40 15.75 8.67 -7.32
CA GLN A 40 16.86 9.05 -8.20
C GLN A 40 17.16 8.03 -9.30
N HIS A 41 16.60 6.83 -9.24
CA HIS A 41 16.96 5.69 -10.11
C HIS A 41 16.82 5.93 -11.61
N PHE A 42 15.99 6.89 -12.02
CA PHE A 42 15.71 7.17 -13.42
C PHE A 42 16.35 8.47 -13.94
N LYS A 43 17.16 9.14 -13.11
CA LYS A 43 17.85 10.38 -13.50
C LYS A 43 19.23 10.04 -14.06
N SER A 44 19.55 10.60 -15.25
CA SER A 44 20.87 10.45 -15.88
C SER A 44 22.01 11.07 -15.06
N LYS A 45 21.71 12.09 -14.27
CA LYS A 45 22.66 12.72 -13.33
C LYS A 45 22.03 12.69 -11.92
N ASN A 46 22.54 11.81 -11.08
CA ASN A 46 22.16 11.83 -9.67
C ASN A 46 22.82 13.04 -8.99
N LYS A 47 22.04 13.90 -8.35
CA LYS A 47 22.60 14.88 -7.43
C LYS A 47 23.27 14.09 -6.29
N LYS A 48 24.56 14.35 -6.04
CA LYS A 48 25.21 13.80 -4.84
C LYS A 48 24.40 14.21 -3.62
N ILE A 49 23.99 13.22 -2.85
CA ILE A 49 23.41 13.46 -1.53
C ILE A 49 24.57 13.89 -0.66
N SER A 50 24.53 15.11 -0.11
CA SER A 50 25.59 15.60 0.78
C SER A 50 25.53 14.90 2.14
N LEU A 51 24.34 14.51 2.60
CA LEU A 51 24.15 13.81 3.87
C LEU A 51 24.32 12.29 3.65
N GLU A 52 25.45 11.76 4.06
CA GLU A 52 25.78 10.34 3.90
C GLU A 52 25.48 9.51 5.15
N ARG A 53 25.48 10.16 6.31
CA ARG A 53 25.34 9.46 7.59
C ARG A 53 24.65 10.32 8.64
N ILE A 54 23.75 9.68 9.37
CA ILE A 54 23.17 10.22 10.60
C ILE A 54 23.56 9.29 11.75
N ARG A 55 24.08 9.86 12.83
CA ARG A 55 24.43 9.12 14.05
C ARG A 55 23.53 9.58 15.18
N LEU A 56 22.74 8.67 15.72
CA LEU A 56 21.92 8.91 16.91
C LEU A 56 22.60 8.25 18.10
N VAL A 57 22.93 9.03 19.11
CA VAL A 57 23.44 8.54 20.40
C VAL A 57 22.26 8.51 21.35
N CYS A 58 21.84 7.32 21.76
CA CYS A 58 20.58 7.12 22.49
C CYS A 58 20.57 5.84 23.31
N GLU A 59 19.80 5.84 24.41
CA GLU A 59 19.62 4.74 25.35
C GLU A 59 18.13 4.57 25.70
N GLY A 60 17.82 3.61 26.56
CA GLY A 60 16.51 3.43 27.20
C GLY A 60 15.33 3.35 26.24
N GLU A 61 14.24 3.99 26.61
CA GLU A 61 12.99 4.02 25.85
C GLU A 61 13.13 4.83 24.54
N PHE A 62 13.95 5.89 24.56
CA PHE A 62 14.22 6.66 23.36
C PHE A 62 14.87 5.79 22.26
N LYS A 63 15.83 4.92 22.60
CA LYS A 63 16.44 3.97 21.66
C LYS A 63 15.42 3.00 21.06
N LYS A 64 14.45 2.52 21.86
CA LYS A 64 13.36 1.67 21.34
C LYS A 64 12.51 2.43 20.32
N GLY A 65 12.23 3.71 20.60
CA GLY A 65 11.56 4.61 19.67
C GLY A 65 12.34 4.78 18.37
N VAL A 66 13.64 5.04 18.44
CA VAL A 66 14.53 5.15 17.27
C VAL A 66 14.48 3.90 16.38
N LEU A 67 14.58 2.71 16.98
CA LEU A 67 14.49 1.45 16.21
C LEU A 67 13.12 1.27 15.56
N ARG A 68 12.05 1.63 16.26
CA ARG A 68 10.70 1.58 15.70
C ARG A 68 10.50 2.59 14.57
N GLY A 69 10.96 3.82 14.75
CA GLY A 69 10.92 4.87 13.73
C GLY A 69 11.71 4.50 12.48
N PHE A 70 12.84 3.81 12.64
CA PHE A 70 13.60 3.27 11.52
C PHE A 70 12.77 2.31 10.68
N VAL A 71 12.11 1.34 11.30
CA VAL A 71 11.27 0.35 10.60
C VAL A 71 10.09 1.02 9.89
N LEU A 72 9.43 1.97 10.54
CA LEU A 72 8.27 2.69 9.97
C LEU A 72 8.68 3.61 8.83
N GLY A 73 9.77 4.36 8.99
CA GLY A 73 10.32 5.24 7.96
C GLY A 73 10.74 4.48 6.69
N GLU A 74 11.43 3.35 6.84
CA GLU A 74 11.79 2.50 5.71
C GLU A 74 10.54 1.92 5.00
N ALA A 75 9.51 1.52 5.76
CA ALA A 75 8.24 1.04 5.21
C ALA A 75 7.49 2.14 4.44
N ASN A 76 7.48 3.36 4.96
CA ASN A 76 6.94 4.53 4.27
C ASN A 76 7.73 4.85 3.00
N CYS A 77 9.07 4.81 3.06
CA CYS A 77 9.92 5.01 1.89
C CYS A 77 9.70 3.93 0.82
N LEU A 78 9.47 2.67 1.23
CA LEU A 78 9.06 1.61 0.31
C LEU A 78 7.76 1.98 -0.41
N ALA A 79 6.70 2.35 0.33
CA ALA A 79 5.42 2.74 -0.26
C ALA A 79 5.57 3.92 -1.23
N ARG A 80 6.32 4.97 -0.85
CA ARG A 80 6.62 6.12 -1.71
C ARG A 80 7.37 5.71 -2.98
N ARG A 81 8.38 4.81 -2.87
CA ARG A 81 9.13 4.32 -4.02
C ARG A 81 8.23 3.59 -5.01
N LEU A 82 7.32 2.75 -4.53
CA LEU A 82 6.37 2.04 -5.38
C LEU A 82 5.47 3.02 -6.14
N GLN A 83 4.92 4.02 -5.45
CA GLN A 83 4.03 5.03 -6.01
C GLN A 83 4.75 5.95 -7.00
N ASP A 84 5.97 6.40 -6.68
CA ASP A 84 6.72 7.34 -7.50
C ASP A 84 7.29 6.69 -8.77
N THR A 85 7.44 5.36 -8.77
CA THR A 85 7.96 4.61 -9.92
C THR A 85 6.98 4.72 -11.10
N PRO A 86 7.45 5.10 -12.31
CA PRO A 86 6.61 5.18 -13.50
C PRO A 86 5.92 3.85 -13.82
N ALA A 87 4.68 3.89 -14.34
CA ALA A 87 3.86 2.70 -14.56
C ALA A 87 4.51 1.65 -15.49
N ASN A 88 5.30 2.07 -16.48
CA ASN A 88 6.07 1.13 -17.31
C ASN A 88 7.23 0.43 -16.59
N ARG A 89 7.48 0.77 -15.32
CA ARG A 89 8.47 0.15 -14.41
C ARG A 89 7.83 -0.38 -13.13
N MET A 90 6.56 -0.04 -12.88
CA MET A 90 5.76 -0.55 -11.77
C MET A 90 4.46 -1.16 -12.33
N ARG A 91 4.61 -2.28 -13.03
CA ARG A 91 3.51 -3.08 -13.60
C ARG A 91 2.93 -4.02 -12.53
N PRO A 92 1.80 -4.67 -12.78
CA PRO A 92 1.25 -5.65 -11.84
C PRO A 92 2.26 -6.73 -11.41
N CYS A 93 3.08 -7.22 -12.36
CA CYS A 93 4.14 -8.19 -12.06
C CYS A 93 5.28 -7.63 -11.19
N ASP A 94 5.52 -6.31 -11.22
CA ASP A 94 6.55 -5.69 -10.39
C ASP A 94 6.08 -5.56 -8.94
N LEU A 95 4.78 -5.32 -8.69
CA LEU A 95 4.19 -5.45 -7.34
C LEU A 95 4.33 -6.86 -6.77
N VAL A 96 4.21 -7.91 -7.63
CA VAL A 96 4.49 -9.30 -7.22
C VAL A 96 5.93 -9.48 -6.79
N LYS A 97 6.91 -8.86 -7.48
CA LYS A 97 8.34 -8.94 -7.10
C LYS A 97 8.59 -8.29 -5.74
N GLU A 98 7.99 -7.14 -5.50
CA GLU A 98 8.09 -6.44 -4.20
C GLU A 98 7.47 -7.26 -3.07
N ALA A 99 6.29 -7.84 -3.28
CA ALA A 99 5.68 -8.75 -2.32
C ALA A 99 6.56 -9.98 -2.03
N ARG A 100 7.24 -10.51 -3.05
CA ARG A 100 8.19 -11.61 -2.90
C ARG A 100 9.39 -11.19 -2.05
N ALA A 101 9.95 -10.00 -2.27
CA ALA A 101 11.05 -9.47 -1.47
C ALA A 101 10.65 -9.36 0.01
N ILE A 102 9.44 -8.86 0.30
CA ILE A 102 8.89 -8.81 1.67
C ILE A 102 8.78 -10.22 2.27
N SER A 103 8.26 -11.19 1.51
CA SER A 103 8.12 -12.57 2.00
C SER A 103 9.45 -13.24 2.31
N VAL A 104 10.50 -12.95 1.53
CA VAL A 104 11.85 -13.51 1.75
C VAL A 104 12.53 -12.89 2.97
N SER A 105 12.18 -11.65 3.32
CA SER A 105 12.78 -10.95 4.47
C SER A 105 12.39 -11.51 5.85
N SER A 106 11.37 -12.38 5.91
CA SER A 106 10.88 -12.95 7.18
C SER A 106 10.28 -14.34 7.00
N ASP A 107 10.71 -15.28 7.84
CA ASP A 107 10.16 -16.66 7.93
C ASP A 107 8.67 -16.70 8.33
N GLN A 108 8.19 -15.65 8.98
CA GLN A 108 6.80 -15.51 9.43
C GLN A 108 5.86 -14.97 8.36
N VAL A 109 6.37 -14.53 7.20
CA VAL A 109 5.57 -14.03 6.08
C VAL A 109 5.53 -15.04 4.94
N LYS A 110 4.34 -15.44 4.54
CA LYS A 110 4.11 -16.33 3.40
C LYS A 110 3.43 -15.58 2.28
N LEU A 111 3.90 -15.81 1.05
CA LEU A 111 3.33 -15.24 -0.16
C LEU A 111 2.55 -16.30 -0.94
N LYS A 112 1.35 -15.93 -1.39
CA LYS A 112 0.61 -16.59 -2.47
C LYS A 112 0.35 -15.57 -3.56
N VAL A 113 0.52 -15.97 -4.81
CA VAL A 113 0.22 -15.17 -5.98
C VAL A 113 -0.74 -15.95 -6.86
N PHE A 114 -1.88 -15.36 -7.16
CA PHE A 114 -2.86 -15.95 -8.05
C PHE A 114 -2.79 -15.21 -9.39
N ASP A 115 -2.48 -15.94 -10.43
CA ASP A 115 -2.52 -15.47 -11.82
C ASP A 115 -3.96 -15.47 -12.35
N GLU A 116 -4.17 -14.97 -13.56
CA GLU A 116 -5.49 -14.90 -14.19
C GLU A 116 -6.18 -16.25 -14.32
N LYS A 117 -5.41 -17.35 -14.57
CA LYS A 117 -5.96 -18.69 -14.63
C LYS A 117 -6.47 -19.15 -13.25
N ALA A 118 -5.71 -18.88 -12.20
CA ALA A 118 -6.11 -19.20 -10.85
C ALA A 118 -7.32 -18.35 -10.41
N MET A 119 -7.31 -17.05 -10.71
CA MET A 119 -8.44 -16.15 -10.45
C MET A 119 -9.69 -16.57 -11.23
N GLY A 120 -9.54 -17.03 -12.48
CA GLY A 120 -10.64 -17.57 -13.27
C GLY A 120 -11.28 -18.80 -12.64
N ARG A 121 -10.48 -19.75 -12.11
CA ARG A 121 -10.99 -20.91 -11.35
C ARG A 121 -11.73 -20.50 -10.07
N MET A 122 -11.32 -19.39 -9.45
CA MET A 122 -11.99 -18.81 -8.27
C MET A 122 -13.20 -17.95 -8.63
N LYS A 123 -13.51 -17.81 -9.92
CA LYS A 123 -14.64 -17.02 -10.44
C LYS A 123 -14.53 -15.51 -10.10
N MET A 124 -13.33 -14.96 -10.09
CA MET A 124 -13.06 -13.53 -9.86
C MET A 124 -13.32 -12.72 -11.13
N GLY A 125 -14.54 -12.76 -11.62
CA GLY A 125 -14.90 -12.15 -12.90
C GLY A 125 -14.92 -10.62 -12.86
N SER A 126 -15.16 -10.02 -11.71
CA SER A 126 -15.13 -8.56 -11.53
C SER A 126 -13.69 -8.03 -11.68
N LEU A 127 -12.71 -8.63 -11.01
CA LEU A 127 -11.29 -8.25 -11.13
C LEU A 127 -10.77 -8.50 -12.55
N LEU A 128 -11.00 -9.71 -13.07
CA LEU A 128 -10.53 -10.10 -14.41
C LEU A 128 -11.13 -9.27 -15.53
N SER A 129 -12.30 -8.69 -15.32
CA SER A 129 -12.94 -7.84 -16.32
C SER A 129 -12.16 -6.54 -16.56
N VAL A 130 -11.55 -5.99 -15.52
CA VAL A 130 -10.75 -4.75 -15.59
C VAL A 130 -9.47 -4.96 -16.39
N SER A 131 -8.78 -6.10 -16.20
CA SER A 131 -7.51 -6.38 -16.88
C SER A 131 -7.63 -6.67 -18.37
N ARG A 132 -8.83 -6.89 -18.89
CA ARG A 132 -9.04 -7.28 -20.31
C ARG A 132 -8.45 -6.30 -21.32
N GLY A 133 -8.38 -5.02 -20.97
CA GLY A 133 -7.83 -3.97 -21.83
C GLY A 133 -6.31 -3.80 -21.73
N SER A 134 -5.63 -4.57 -20.86
CA SER A 134 -4.17 -4.49 -20.72
C SER A 134 -3.45 -5.68 -21.36
N GLN A 135 -2.22 -5.44 -21.83
CA GLN A 135 -1.28 -6.51 -22.20
C GLN A 135 -0.55 -7.09 -20.97
N GLU A 136 -0.54 -6.38 -19.87
CA GLU A 136 0.05 -6.84 -18.61
C GLU A 136 -0.97 -7.71 -17.86
N PRO A 137 -0.59 -8.94 -17.44
CA PRO A 137 -1.50 -9.83 -16.74
C PRO A 137 -1.82 -9.32 -15.34
N ALA A 138 -3.06 -9.54 -14.90
CA ALA A 138 -3.48 -9.23 -13.54
C ALA A 138 -3.06 -10.31 -12.53
N TYR A 139 -2.94 -9.90 -11.28
CA TYR A 139 -2.63 -10.79 -10.15
C TYR A 139 -3.45 -10.44 -8.92
N LEU A 140 -3.81 -11.45 -8.12
CA LEU A 140 -4.15 -11.23 -6.72
C LEU A 140 -2.96 -11.66 -5.86
N ILE A 141 -2.35 -10.70 -5.18
CA ILE A 141 -1.21 -10.91 -4.28
C ILE A 141 -1.75 -11.08 -2.87
N HIS A 142 -1.34 -12.15 -2.17
CA HIS A 142 -1.72 -12.43 -0.80
C HIS A 142 -0.48 -12.69 0.05
N LEU A 143 -0.17 -11.78 0.96
CA LEU A 143 0.83 -11.94 2.01
C LEU A 143 0.15 -12.28 3.32
N ALA A 144 0.67 -13.26 4.05
CA ALA A 144 0.16 -13.69 5.35
C ALA A 144 1.30 -13.72 6.36
N TYR A 145 1.27 -12.80 7.32
CA TYR A 145 2.13 -12.83 8.51
C TYR A 145 1.47 -13.61 9.63
N ARG A 146 2.21 -14.54 10.21
CA ARG A 146 1.77 -15.32 11.37
C ARG A 146 2.77 -15.17 12.51
N PRO A 147 2.34 -14.67 13.68
CA PRO A 147 3.19 -14.57 14.84
C PRO A 147 3.57 -15.97 15.35
N LYS A 148 4.74 -16.06 16.00
CA LYS A 148 5.19 -17.36 16.60
C LYS A 148 4.27 -17.82 17.74
N THR A 149 3.60 -16.89 18.42
CA THR A 149 2.59 -17.18 19.45
C THR A 149 1.20 -17.25 18.82
N LYS A 150 0.32 -18.11 19.36
CA LYS A 150 -1.06 -18.22 18.89
C LYS A 150 -1.77 -16.87 18.96
N SER A 151 -2.18 -16.34 17.82
CA SER A 151 -2.99 -15.14 17.74
C SER A 151 -4.46 -15.44 18.01
N ARG A 152 -5.14 -14.52 18.70
CA ARG A 152 -6.61 -14.56 18.91
C ARG A 152 -7.35 -13.66 17.91
N SER A 153 -6.65 -12.82 17.20
CA SER A 153 -7.24 -11.94 16.22
C SER A 153 -6.47 -11.97 14.89
N LYS A 154 -7.19 -11.70 13.83
CA LYS A 154 -6.72 -11.70 12.47
C LYS A 154 -7.24 -10.44 11.78
N VAL A 155 -6.34 -9.66 11.20
CA VAL A 155 -6.66 -8.45 10.45
C VAL A 155 -6.27 -8.64 9.00
N CYS A 156 -7.10 -8.17 8.08
CA CYS A 156 -6.82 -8.16 6.66
C CYS A 156 -6.82 -6.73 6.12
N PHE A 157 -5.71 -6.32 5.52
CA PHE A 157 -5.62 -5.10 4.74
C PHE A 157 -5.77 -5.44 3.27
N VAL A 158 -6.63 -4.69 2.57
CA VAL A 158 -6.81 -4.81 1.12
C VAL A 158 -6.37 -3.50 0.49
N GLY A 159 -5.44 -3.53 -0.46
CA GLY A 159 -4.93 -2.33 -1.10
C GLY A 159 -5.20 -2.31 -2.59
N LYS A 160 -5.90 -1.28 -3.11
CA LYS A 160 -6.06 -1.08 -4.55
C LYS A 160 -4.70 -1.03 -5.22
N GLY A 161 -4.46 -1.95 -6.16
CA GLY A 161 -3.17 -2.13 -6.85
C GLY A 161 -3.26 -1.86 -8.35
N LEU A 162 -4.01 -0.84 -8.75
CA LEU A 162 -4.14 -0.47 -10.16
C LEU A 162 -2.92 0.34 -10.60
N THR A 163 -1.99 -0.29 -11.31
CA THR A 163 -0.67 0.29 -11.62
C THR A 163 -0.72 1.39 -12.67
N PHE A 164 -1.78 1.42 -13.48
CA PHE A 164 -2.14 2.57 -14.31
C PHE A 164 -3.64 2.56 -14.63
N ASP A 165 -4.27 3.71 -14.52
CA ASP A 165 -5.69 3.89 -14.83
C ASP A 165 -5.90 4.94 -15.93
N ALA A 166 -6.19 4.48 -17.15
CA ALA A 166 -6.61 5.34 -18.24
C ALA A 166 -8.12 5.60 -18.27
N GLY A 167 -8.90 4.93 -17.40
CA GLY A 167 -10.36 4.92 -17.41
C GLY A 167 -10.98 3.82 -18.28
N GLY A 168 -10.17 3.09 -19.02
CA GLY A 168 -10.67 2.11 -20.01
C GLY A 168 -11.38 2.80 -21.18
N ILE A 169 -12.52 2.27 -21.62
CA ILE A 169 -13.34 2.87 -22.71
C ILE A 169 -13.94 4.22 -22.27
N SER A 170 -14.28 4.39 -20.98
CA SER A 170 -14.63 5.69 -20.40
C SER A 170 -13.36 6.51 -20.13
N LEU A 171 -12.62 6.83 -21.21
CA LEU A 171 -11.27 7.39 -21.17
C LEU A 171 -11.19 8.70 -20.39
N LYS A 172 -10.22 8.77 -19.50
CA LYS A 172 -9.94 10.01 -18.73
C LYS A 172 -9.42 11.13 -19.66
N PRO A 173 -9.66 12.41 -19.30
CA PRO A 173 -8.98 13.53 -19.95
C PRO A 173 -7.46 13.38 -19.86
N SER A 174 -6.72 13.81 -20.91
CA SER A 174 -5.25 13.73 -20.94
C SER A 174 -4.55 14.56 -19.86
N ALA A 175 -5.21 15.65 -19.40
CA ALA A 175 -4.71 16.50 -18.35
C ALA A 175 -4.50 15.68 -17.05
N LYS A 176 -3.25 15.67 -16.54
CA LYS A 176 -2.84 14.93 -15.34
C LYS A 176 -2.99 13.41 -15.42
N MET A 177 -3.28 12.81 -16.58
CA MET A 177 -3.39 11.36 -16.69
C MET A 177 -2.10 10.64 -16.24
N HIS A 178 -0.93 11.26 -16.38
CA HIS A 178 0.34 10.71 -15.89
C HIS A 178 0.39 10.51 -14.37
N GLU A 179 -0.47 11.19 -13.61
CA GLU A 179 -0.64 10.98 -12.16
C GLU A 179 -1.37 9.67 -11.85
N MET A 180 -2.00 9.03 -12.85
CA MET A 180 -2.69 7.75 -12.66
C MET A 180 -1.75 6.56 -12.41
N LYS A 181 -0.43 6.76 -12.45
CA LYS A 181 0.57 5.86 -11.88
C LYS A 181 0.40 5.68 -10.36
N TYR A 182 -0.22 6.66 -9.67
CA TYR A 182 -0.48 6.63 -8.23
C TYR A 182 -1.73 5.82 -7.86
N ASP A 183 -2.47 5.29 -8.83
CA ASP A 183 -3.73 4.58 -8.56
C ASP A 183 -3.54 3.19 -7.92
N MET A 184 -2.32 2.87 -7.60
CA MET A 184 -1.88 1.71 -6.81
C MET A 184 -1.40 2.09 -5.40
N SER A 185 -1.65 3.32 -4.93
CA SER A 185 -1.16 3.81 -3.64
C SER A 185 -1.69 3.00 -2.46
N GLY A 186 -2.93 2.51 -2.53
CA GLY A 186 -3.48 1.59 -1.54
C GLY A 186 -2.67 0.29 -1.45
N GLY A 187 -2.35 -0.32 -2.60
CA GLY A 187 -1.49 -1.50 -2.69
C GLY A 187 -0.09 -1.25 -2.15
N ALA A 188 0.50 -0.10 -2.48
CA ALA A 188 1.82 0.31 -1.97
C ALA A 188 1.81 0.48 -0.45
N ALA A 189 0.77 1.13 0.11
CA ALA A 189 0.63 1.35 1.53
C ALA A 189 0.53 0.02 2.31
N VAL A 190 -0.31 -0.93 1.85
CA VAL A 190 -0.44 -2.23 2.55
C VAL A 190 0.80 -3.11 2.39
N LEU A 191 1.56 -2.99 1.29
CA LEU A 191 2.86 -3.66 1.14
C LEU A 191 3.90 -3.06 2.09
N GLY A 192 3.96 -1.73 2.22
CA GLY A 192 4.77 -1.04 3.22
C GLY A 192 4.41 -1.47 4.64
N ALA A 193 3.12 -1.51 4.97
CA ALA A 193 2.64 -2.00 6.26
C ALA A 193 3.08 -3.44 6.54
N MET A 194 3.01 -4.35 5.55
CA MET A 194 3.49 -5.73 5.71
C MET A 194 5.01 -5.79 5.91
N ALA A 195 5.79 -4.92 5.26
CA ALA A 195 7.23 -4.84 5.49
C ALA A 195 7.56 -4.41 6.93
N ALA A 196 6.81 -3.45 7.49
CA ALA A 196 6.91 -3.07 8.90
C ALA A 196 6.49 -4.21 9.83
N VAL A 197 5.37 -4.87 9.57
CA VAL A 197 4.86 -6.02 10.33
C VAL A 197 5.89 -7.15 10.39
N ALA A 198 6.56 -7.45 9.27
CA ALA A 198 7.59 -8.49 9.19
C ALA A 198 8.76 -8.23 10.15
N GLN A 199 9.10 -6.96 10.41
CA GLN A 199 10.18 -6.56 11.30
C GLN A 199 9.72 -6.35 12.75
N LEU A 200 8.55 -5.71 12.96
CA LEU A 200 8.01 -5.41 14.29
C LEU A 200 7.41 -6.64 14.99
N LYS A 201 7.05 -7.65 14.23
CA LYS A 201 6.55 -8.95 14.71
C LYS A 201 5.43 -8.85 15.76
N PRO A 202 4.31 -8.16 15.43
CA PRO A 202 3.19 -8.02 16.36
C PRO A 202 2.57 -9.37 16.72
N LYS A 203 1.84 -9.44 17.85
CA LYS A 203 1.16 -10.66 18.33
C LYS A 203 -0.19 -10.92 17.64
N VAL A 204 -0.46 -10.28 16.50
CA VAL A 204 -1.68 -10.40 15.70
C VAL A 204 -1.37 -11.03 14.35
N GLU A 205 -2.24 -11.92 13.85
CA GLU A 205 -2.12 -12.44 12.47
C GLU A 205 -2.54 -11.35 11.48
N VAL A 206 -1.69 -11.04 10.50
CA VAL A 206 -1.93 -9.98 9.55
C VAL A 206 -1.90 -10.52 8.12
N HIS A 207 -2.95 -10.23 7.37
CA HIS A 207 -3.04 -10.52 5.95
C HIS A 207 -3.05 -9.23 5.13
N VAL A 208 -2.42 -9.29 3.97
CA VAL A 208 -2.45 -8.22 2.98
C VAL A 208 -2.88 -8.79 1.65
N LEU A 209 -3.84 -8.17 1.01
CA LEU A 209 -4.29 -8.46 -0.34
C LEU A 209 -4.06 -7.27 -1.25
N VAL A 210 -3.49 -7.51 -2.43
CA VAL A 210 -3.35 -6.49 -3.47
C VAL A 210 -3.88 -7.06 -4.77
N PRO A 211 -5.10 -6.69 -5.20
CA PRO A 211 -5.58 -6.92 -6.55
C PRO A 211 -4.81 -5.98 -7.49
N ALA A 212 -3.85 -6.53 -8.23
CA ALA A 212 -2.95 -5.81 -9.11
C ALA A 212 -3.39 -5.95 -10.56
N SER A 213 -3.63 -4.82 -11.23
CA SER A 213 -4.12 -4.75 -12.62
C SER A 213 -3.76 -3.42 -13.26
N GLU A 214 -4.10 -3.26 -14.54
CA GLU A 214 -4.20 -2.00 -15.26
C GLU A 214 -5.59 -1.84 -15.85
N ASN A 215 -6.05 -0.60 -16.05
CA ASN A 215 -7.29 -0.26 -16.74
C ASN A 215 -6.99 0.55 -17.98
N LEU A 216 -6.95 -0.11 -19.14
CA LEU A 216 -6.58 0.48 -20.43
C LEU A 216 -7.68 0.30 -21.46
N PRO A 217 -7.81 1.21 -22.44
CA PRO A 217 -8.68 1.03 -23.59
C PRO A 217 -8.06 0.04 -24.58
N ASP A 218 -8.83 -0.96 -24.98
CA ASP A 218 -8.44 -1.97 -25.99
C ASP A 218 -9.71 -2.58 -26.59
N GLY A 219 -9.56 -3.32 -27.66
CA GLY A 219 -10.67 -4.03 -28.29
C GLY A 219 -11.34 -5.11 -27.43
N LYS A 220 -10.68 -5.54 -26.35
CA LYS A 220 -11.20 -6.51 -25.38
C LYS A 220 -11.67 -5.88 -24.07
N ALA A 221 -11.45 -4.56 -23.89
CA ALA A 221 -11.82 -3.86 -22.67
C ALA A 221 -13.33 -3.91 -22.40
N ASN A 222 -13.70 -3.77 -21.13
CA ASN A 222 -15.11 -3.60 -20.75
C ASN A 222 -15.71 -2.37 -21.44
N LYS A 223 -16.96 -2.50 -21.85
CA LYS A 223 -17.77 -1.41 -22.39
C LYS A 223 -18.82 -0.99 -21.36
N PRO A 224 -19.18 0.29 -21.27
CA PRO A 224 -20.36 0.70 -20.53
C PRO A 224 -21.60 -0.13 -20.94
N GLY A 225 -22.31 -0.68 -19.94
CA GLY A 225 -23.42 -1.61 -20.12
C GLY A 225 -23.04 -3.09 -20.08
N ASP A 226 -21.74 -3.44 -20.05
CA ASP A 226 -21.31 -4.82 -19.92
C ASP A 226 -21.69 -5.39 -18.53
N LEU A 227 -22.04 -6.68 -18.50
CA LEU A 227 -22.36 -7.42 -17.30
C LEU A 227 -21.18 -8.33 -16.93
N VAL A 228 -20.76 -8.31 -15.67
CA VAL A 228 -19.75 -9.22 -15.12
C VAL A 228 -20.26 -9.92 -13.88
N THR A 229 -19.75 -11.10 -13.59
CA THR A 229 -20.10 -11.85 -12.39
C THR A 229 -18.95 -11.86 -11.42
N ALA A 230 -19.14 -11.33 -10.22
CA ALA A 230 -18.16 -11.33 -9.14
C ALA A 230 -18.02 -12.72 -8.50
N MET A 231 -16.95 -12.90 -7.71
CA MET A 231 -16.62 -14.17 -7.02
C MET A 231 -17.74 -14.69 -6.11
N ASN A 232 -18.57 -13.79 -5.58
CA ASN A 232 -19.73 -14.18 -4.76
C ASN A 232 -20.94 -14.65 -5.58
N GLY A 233 -20.90 -14.51 -6.90
CA GLY A 233 -21.97 -14.90 -7.84
C GLY A 233 -22.92 -13.76 -8.21
N LEU A 234 -22.74 -12.56 -7.64
CA LEU A 234 -23.56 -11.40 -7.99
C LEU A 234 -23.14 -10.86 -9.36
N THR A 235 -24.14 -10.46 -10.14
CA THR A 235 -23.95 -9.77 -11.42
C THR A 235 -23.82 -8.28 -11.19
N ILE A 236 -22.83 -7.66 -11.85
CA ILE A 236 -22.55 -6.24 -11.78
C ILE A 236 -22.68 -5.67 -13.20
N GLU A 237 -23.52 -4.63 -13.36
CA GLU A 237 -23.57 -3.82 -14.56
C GLU A 237 -22.54 -2.71 -14.47
N ILE A 238 -21.66 -2.60 -15.48
CA ILE A 238 -20.60 -1.60 -15.55
C ILE A 238 -21.10 -0.41 -16.36
N LEU A 239 -21.59 0.64 -15.69
CA LEU A 239 -22.07 1.86 -16.36
C LEU A 239 -20.93 2.81 -16.73
N ASN A 240 -19.80 2.74 -16.01
CA ASN A 240 -18.63 3.56 -16.23
C ASN A 240 -17.37 2.72 -15.99
N THR A 241 -16.54 2.55 -17.03
CA THR A 241 -15.31 1.76 -16.92
C THR A 241 -14.19 2.45 -16.12
N ASP A 242 -14.32 3.76 -15.83
CA ASP A 242 -13.46 4.54 -14.92
C ASP A 242 -13.85 4.34 -13.44
N ALA A 243 -14.76 3.41 -13.15
CA ALA A 243 -15.11 2.97 -11.81
C ALA A 243 -14.56 1.55 -11.51
N GLU A 244 -13.40 1.24 -12.01
CA GLU A 244 -12.71 -0.05 -12.00
C GLU A 244 -12.20 -0.45 -10.62
N GLY A 245 -11.82 0.53 -9.77
CA GLY A 245 -11.27 0.28 -8.45
C GLY A 245 -12.19 -0.56 -7.58
N ARG A 246 -13.48 -0.25 -7.55
CA ARG A 246 -14.49 -1.04 -6.84
C ARG A 246 -14.67 -2.44 -7.41
N LEU A 247 -14.39 -2.64 -8.70
CA LEU A 247 -14.50 -3.94 -9.36
C LEU A 247 -13.36 -4.87 -8.93
N ILE A 248 -12.12 -4.38 -8.91
CA ILE A 248 -10.97 -5.19 -8.46
C ILE A 248 -11.03 -5.46 -6.94
N LEU A 249 -11.52 -4.50 -6.15
CA LEU A 249 -11.68 -4.67 -4.70
C LEU A 249 -12.79 -5.66 -4.36
N ALA A 250 -13.90 -5.70 -5.09
CA ALA A 250 -15.03 -6.58 -4.82
C ALA A 250 -14.61 -8.05 -4.68
N ASP A 251 -13.87 -8.59 -5.65
CA ASP A 251 -13.41 -9.98 -5.61
C ASP A 251 -12.35 -10.22 -4.52
N ALA A 252 -11.45 -9.23 -4.27
CA ALA A 252 -10.45 -9.32 -3.22
C ALA A 252 -11.10 -9.35 -1.82
N LEU A 253 -12.14 -8.56 -1.59
CA LEU A 253 -12.89 -8.53 -0.33
C LEU A 253 -13.65 -9.84 -0.11
N VAL A 254 -14.31 -10.39 -1.15
CA VAL A 254 -14.97 -11.71 -1.08
C VAL A 254 -13.94 -12.82 -0.80
N TYR A 255 -12.76 -12.76 -1.41
CA TYR A 255 -11.69 -13.70 -1.10
C TYR A 255 -11.24 -13.58 0.36
N ALA A 256 -11.08 -12.37 0.88
CA ALA A 256 -10.75 -12.15 2.29
C ALA A 256 -11.80 -12.76 3.21
N GLU A 257 -13.07 -12.49 2.96
CA GLU A 257 -14.19 -13.02 3.73
C GLU A 257 -14.21 -14.55 3.75
N ARG A 258 -14.12 -15.19 2.58
CA ARG A 258 -14.31 -16.65 2.44
C ARG A 258 -13.08 -17.46 2.80
N ALA A 259 -11.89 -17.02 2.36
CA ALA A 259 -10.65 -17.79 2.48
C ALA A 259 -9.82 -17.42 3.71
N ILE A 260 -9.80 -16.15 4.11
CA ILE A 260 -9.02 -15.66 5.25
C ILE A 260 -9.87 -15.64 6.52
N LYS A 261 -11.12 -15.18 6.42
CA LYS A 261 -12.05 -15.02 7.54
C LYS A 261 -11.44 -14.16 8.67
N PRO A 262 -11.08 -12.91 8.36
CA PRO A 262 -10.48 -12.03 9.35
C PRO A 262 -11.54 -11.52 10.34
N ASN A 263 -11.09 -11.06 11.52
CA ASN A 263 -11.96 -10.37 12.48
C ASN A 263 -12.28 -8.94 12.03
N SER A 264 -11.33 -8.31 11.33
CA SER A 264 -11.50 -6.97 10.79
C SER A 264 -10.84 -6.88 9.41
N MET A 265 -11.50 -6.16 8.49
CA MET A 265 -10.95 -5.82 7.17
C MET A 265 -10.88 -4.30 7.03
N ILE A 266 -9.78 -3.84 6.44
CA ILE A 266 -9.55 -2.43 6.13
C ILE A 266 -9.06 -2.37 4.69
N ASP A 267 -9.79 -1.67 3.82
CA ASP A 267 -9.29 -1.41 2.47
C ASP A 267 -8.74 0.01 2.34
N LEU A 268 -7.69 0.14 1.53
CA LEU A 268 -7.03 1.39 1.19
C LEU A 268 -7.07 1.54 -0.32
N ALA A 269 -7.68 2.63 -0.78
CA ALA A 269 -7.85 2.84 -2.21
C ALA A 269 -7.88 4.32 -2.59
N THR A 270 -7.22 4.67 -3.67
CA THR A 270 -7.41 5.90 -4.44
C THR A 270 -8.70 5.74 -5.26
N LEU A 271 -9.86 5.75 -4.60
CA LEU A 271 -11.08 5.19 -5.17
C LEU A 271 -11.86 6.18 -6.03
N THR A 272 -11.92 7.45 -5.62
CA THR A 272 -12.71 8.47 -6.31
C THR A 272 -12.19 9.88 -6.06
N GLY A 273 -12.18 10.72 -7.09
CA GLY A 273 -11.87 12.15 -6.95
C GLY A 273 -12.85 12.93 -6.06
N ALA A 274 -14.04 12.37 -5.80
CA ALA A 274 -15.03 13.01 -4.93
C ALA A 274 -14.52 13.21 -3.50
N VAL A 275 -13.63 12.35 -2.99
CA VAL A 275 -13.02 12.52 -1.67
C VAL A 275 -12.15 13.77 -1.60
N VAL A 276 -11.45 14.10 -2.68
CA VAL A 276 -10.63 15.33 -2.78
C VAL A 276 -11.53 16.57 -2.81
N VAL A 277 -12.66 16.50 -3.50
CA VAL A 277 -13.65 17.59 -3.51
C VAL A 277 -14.24 17.81 -2.10
N GLY A 278 -14.50 16.72 -1.36
CA GLY A 278 -15.10 16.79 -0.04
C GLY A 278 -14.13 17.16 1.09
N LEU A 279 -12.90 16.66 1.05
CA LEU A 279 -11.93 16.75 2.16
C LEU A 279 -10.63 17.51 1.82
N GLY A 280 -10.41 17.88 0.56
CA GLY A 280 -9.14 18.45 0.10
C GLY A 280 -8.06 17.37 -0.07
N HIS A 281 -6.81 17.82 -0.13
CA HIS A 281 -5.64 16.95 -0.34
C HIS A 281 -4.95 16.51 0.96
N GLU A 282 -5.36 17.07 2.11
CA GLU A 282 -4.68 16.88 3.39
C GLU A 282 -5.25 15.70 4.20
N TYR A 283 -6.46 15.23 3.87
CA TYR A 283 -7.16 14.20 4.64
C TYR A 283 -7.56 13.01 3.80
N SER A 284 -7.44 11.82 4.39
CA SER A 284 -8.04 10.59 3.86
C SER A 284 -9.47 10.46 4.35
N GLY A 285 -10.38 10.06 3.47
CA GLY A 285 -11.76 9.73 3.86
C GLY A 285 -11.80 8.33 4.49
N ALA A 286 -12.32 8.23 5.70
CA ALA A 286 -12.55 6.96 6.38
C ALA A 286 -14.05 6.69 6.50
N MET A 287 -14.49 5.49 6.08
CA MET A 287 -15.87 5.02 6.14
C MET A 287 -15.89 3.58 6.63
N GLY A 288 -16.87 3.19 7.43
CA GLY A 288 -16.93 1.82 7.94
C GLY A 288 -18.25 1.51 8.63
N ASN A 289 -18.47 0.24 8.90
CA ASN A 289 -19.62 -0.30 9.61
C ASN A 289 -19.30 -0.74 11.05
N ASP A 290 -18.08 -0.51 11.53
CA ASP A 290 -17.61 -0.82 12.89
C ASP A 290 -17.07 0.46 13.52
N ALA A 291 -17.83 1.03 14.45
CA ALA A 291 -17.48 2.28 15.13
C ALA A 291 -16.16 2.17 15.92
N THR A 292 -15.93 1.04 16.59
CA THR A 292 -14.72 0.81 17.37
C THR A 292 -13.48 0.77 16.49
N LEU A 293 -13.57 0.10 15.33
CA LEU A 293 -12.48 0.07 14.35
C LEU A 293 -12.22 1.47 13.78
N MET A 294 -13.30 2.23 13.49
CA MET A 294 -13.18 3.60 12.98
C MET A 294 -12.49 4.53 13.99
N GLU A 295 -12.87 4.46 15.26
CA GLU A 295 -12.22 5.23 16.33
C GLU A 295 -10.74 4.87 16.45
N ALA A 296 -10.39 3.57 16.39
CA ALA A 296 -9.01 3.11 16.42
C ALA A 296 -8.18 3.63 15.23
N LEU A 297 -8.76 3.65 14.02
CA LEU A 297 -8.11 4.18 12.82
C LEU A 297 -7.86 5.69 12.93
N VAL A 298 -8.85 6.46 13.41
CA VAL A 298 -8.71 7.90 13.63
C VAL A 298 -7.65 8.19 14.70
N ALA A 299 -7.64 7.42 15.78
CA ALA A 299 -6.63 7.55 16.83
C ALA A 299 -5.22 7.25 16.29
N ALA A 300 -5.07 6.18 15.49
CA ALA A 300 -3.80 5.83 14.84
C ALA A 300 -3.33 6.97 13.89
N GLY A 301 -4.23 7.54 13.09
CA GLY A 301 -3.92 8.67 12.22
C GLY A 301 -3.39 9.88 12.99
N LYS A 302 -4.02 10.23 14.12
CA LYS A 302 -3.55 11.32 14.99
C LYS A 302 -2.16 11.09 15.58
N CYS A 303 -1.75 9.83 15.76
CA CYS A 303 -0.41 9.48 16.25
C CYS A 303 0.68 9.55 15.17
N CYS A 304 0.29 9.55 13.90
CA CYS A 304 1.22 9.53 12.76
C CYS A 304 1.39 10.93 12.11
N GLY A 305 0.56 11.88 12.45
CA GLY A 305 0.56 13.26 11.92
C GLY A 305 -0.49 13.46 10.85
#